data_d1598e4eaf759679f1b867bc6c825d2d
#
_entry.id   d1598e4eaf759679f1b867bc6c825d2d
#
_cell.length_a   1.000
_cell.length_b   1.000
_cell.length_c   1.000
_cell.angle_alpha   90.00
_cell.angle_beta   90.00
_cell.angle_gamma   90.00
#
_symmetry.space_group_name_H-M   'P 1'
#
loop_
_entity.id
_entity.type
_entity.pdbx_description
1 polymer ?
#
loop_
_entity_poly.entity_id
_entity_poly.type
_entity_poly.pdbx_seq_one_letter_code
_entity_poly.pdbx_strand_id
1 'polypeptide(L)'
;MNKLHMDKEMNVVIVGHVDHGKSTVIGRLLADTGSLPEGKLESVRELCRRTSKPFEYAFLLDALKDEREQGITIDAARCFFKTDLRKYIIIDAPGHIEFLKNMITGAARADAALLVIDAHEGIRENSRRHGYMLSMLGIKQIAVLINKLDLIDGRERESVFKAVTAEYGAFLEQIGVRPARFIPVSAAKGYNIAVKSDELSWYDGPTVLEALDAFTETAPPDGLPFRMWVQDVYKFTAQGDSRRIVAGTVSSGAISAGDEVMFLPSGKKTFVKSIEAFNEPPKTRVTAGYAAGFCVTEQIYIRRGELACVIKHGKSGNDMPGHGMPLTAGKLKASVFWLGKQPFEPEKRYKIKIGTAQAGCRLESVTGVLNAATLENLARDRVHRHEVAGCVLRLDRPIAFDPADRLAETGRFVLVDGYEIAGGGIITGAADESDMGEKLLRRDIKWIKSGVTAAQRERYYGQKAQLVVITGEAETDKKSAARKLEKMLLDSGKIAYYLGIGNLLYGVDADIKSADSMGRAEERREHIRRLGELSNVMLDAGNILIVTANELLADELDTLRRIVTSDSVMTVWAGTEDRRIRDFDLLVDGGAEDIASVIFEKVFSE
;
A
#
# COMPACT_ATOMS: atom_id res chain seq x y z
N MET A 1 -21.07 -37.53 1.36
CA MET A 1 -20.31 -36.59 0.53
C MET A 1 -20.73 -35.19 0.86
N ASN A 2 -19.95 -34.55 1.47
CA ASN A 2 -19.31 -33.26 1.69
C ASN A 2 -20.21 -32.12 2.20
N LYS A 3 -20.39 -32.05 3.54
CA LYS A 3 -20.77 -30.82 4.25
C LYS A 3 -19.60 -29.77 4.34
N LEU A 4 -18.41 -30.09 3.88
CA LEU A 4 -17.20 -29.27 4.04
C LEU A 4 -17.04 -28.13 3.01
N HIS A 5 -17.89 -28.05 1.97
CA HIS A 5 -17.79 -27.01 0.92
C HIS A 5 -18.78 -25.84 1.08
N MET A 6 -19.73 -25.91 2.01
CA MET A 6 -20.78 -24.88 2.15
C MET A 6 -20.39 -23.63 2.97
N ASP A 7 -19.19 -23.59 3.55
CA ASP A 7 -18.76 -22.43 4.37
C ASP A 7 -17.91 -21.41 3.62
N LYS A 8 -17.72 -21.60 2.31
CA LYS A 8 -16.90 -20.71 1.50
C LYS A 8 -17.75 -19.57 0.95
N GLU A 9 -17.31 -18.35 1.21
CA GLU A 9 -17.98 -17.13 0.74
C GLU A 9 -17.10 -16.42 -0.29
N MET A 10 -17.72 -15.92 -1.38
CA MET A 10 -17.03 -15.11 -2.40
C MET A 10 -17.70 -13.75 -2.51
N ASN A 11 -16.91 -12.70 -2.41
CA ASN A 11 -17.37 -11.33 -2.62
C ASN A 11 -17.24 -10.97 -4.10
N VAL A 12 -18.35 -10.63 -4.73
CA VAL A 12 -18.41 -10.26 -6.15
C VAL A 12 -18.94 -8.84 -6.27
N VAL A 13 -18.16 -7.93 -6.84
CA VAL A 13 -18.65 -6.58 -7.15
C VAL A 13 -19.28 -6.56 -8.53
N ILE A 14 -20.44 -5.91 -8.65
CA ILE A 14 -21.06 -5.63 -9.95
C ILE A 14 -20.88 -4.16 -10.29
N VAL A 15 -20.33 -3.89 -11.48
CA VAL A 15 -20.02 -2.54 -11.97
C VAL A 15 -20.52 -2.35 -13.41
N GLY A 16 -20.67 -1.12 -13.83
CA GLY A 16 -21.13 -0.76 -15.18
C GLY A 16 -21.79 0.60 -15.18
N HIS A 17 -22.03 1.16 -16.35
CA HIS A 17 -22.70 2.47 -16.50
C HIS A 17 -24.12 2.45 -15.89
N VAL A 18 -24.66 3.63 -15.61
CA VAL A 18 -26.07 3.80 -15.23
C VAL A 18 -26.95 3.18 -16.33
N ASP A 19 -28.03 2.55 -15.95
CA ASP A 19 -29.01 1.91 -16.85
C ASP A 19 -28.52 0.72 -17.69
N HIS A 20 -27.26 0.27 -17.53
CA HIS A 20 -26.79 -0.96 -18.19
C HIS A 20 -27.41 -2.25 -17.59
N GLY A 21 -28.23 -2.15 -16.53
CA GLY A 21 -29.01 -3.25 -15.99
C GLY A 21 -28.35 -4.05 -14.88
N LYS A 22 -27.41 -3.44 -14.11
CA LYS A 22 -26.77 -4.07 -12.94
C LYS A 22 -27.78 -4.61 -11.93
N SER A 23 -28.70 -3.76 -11.48
CA SER A 23 -29.72 -4.12 -10.50
C SER A 23 -30.68 -5.20 -11.05
N THR A 24 -30.93 -5.19 -12.38
CA THR A 24 -31.72 -6.24 -13.04
C THR A 24 -31.00 -7.60 -13.02
N VAL A 25 -29.67 -7.60 -13.27
CA VAL A 25 -28.83 -8.82 -13.17
C VAL A 25 -28.85 -9.37 -11.74
N ILE A 26 -28.68 -8.52 -10.73
CA ILE A 26 -28.70 -8.95 -9.33
C ILE A 26 -30.08 -9.51 -8.95
N GLY A 27 -31.13 -8.76 -9.23
CA GLY A 27 -32.50 -9.19 -8.93
C GLY A 27 -32.87 -10.51 -9.64
N ARG A 28 -32.35 -10.70 -10.85
CA ARG A 28 -32.53 -11.95 -11.60
C ARG A 28 -31.76 -13.11 -10.99
N LEU A 29 -30.51 -12.92 -10.61
CA LEU A 29 -29.71 -13.94 -9.92
C LEU A 29 -30.38 -14.36 -8.60
N LEU A 30 -30.86 -13.40 -7.79
CA LEU A 30 -31.59 -13.70 -6.55
C LEU A 30 -32.87 -14.50 -6.79
N ALA A 31 -33.61 -14.18 -7.84
CA ALA A 31 -34.85 -14.90 -8.18
C ALA A 31 -34.55 -16.32 -8.69
N ASP A 32 -33.60 -16.46 -9.63
CA ASP A 32 -33.29 -17.74 -10.27
C ASP A 32 -32.59 -18.73 -9.33
N THR A 33 -31.87 -18.24 -8.31
CA THR A 33 -31.23 -19.09 -7.29
C THR A 33 -32.16 -19.38 -6.08
N GLY A 34 -33.39 -18.90 -6.11
CA GLY A 34 -34.33 -19.08 -4.98
C GLY A 34 -33.84 -18.42 -3.68
N SER A 35 -33.04 -17.37 -3.78
CA SER A 35 -32.42 -16.70 -2.63
C SER A 35 -33.26 -15.51 -2.11
N LEU A 36 -34.41 -15.25 -2.71
CA LEU A 36 -35.39 -14.26 -2.22
C LEU A 36 -36.15 -14.79 -1.03
N PRO A 37 -36.58 -13.93 -0.08
CA PRO A 37 -37.56 -14.31 0.94
C PRO A 37 -38.83 -14.85 0.31
N GLU A 38 -39.48 -15.80 1.00
CA GLU A 38 -40.69 -16.44 0.52
C GLU A 38 -41.82 -15.41 0.25
N GLY A 39 -42.47 -15.53 -0.91
CA GLY A 39 -43.53 -14.62 -1.34
C GLY A 39 -43.09 -13.23 -1.82
N LYS A 40 -41.76 -12.88 -1.76
CA LYS A 40 -41.27 -11.55 -2.13
C LYS A 40 -41.44 -11.25 -3.61
N LEU A 41 -41.13 -12.20 -4.48
CA LEU A 41 -41.28 -12.05 -5.94
C LEU A 41 -42.73 -11.77 -6.33
N GLU A 42 -43.67 -12.53 -5.76
CA GLU A 42 -45.12 -12.40 -5.98
C GLU A 42 -45.64 -11.05 -5.45
N SER A 43 -45.18 -10.65 -4.28
CA SER A 43 -45.54 -9.36 -3.66
C SER A 43 -45.13 -8.17 -4.55
N VAL A 44 -43.90 -8.17 -5.08
CA VAL A 44 -43.44 -7.10 -5.97
C VAL A 44 -44.17 -7.11 -7.31
N ARG A 45 -44.44 -8.29 -7.87
CA ARG A 45 -45.28 -8.42 -9.09
C ARG A 45 -46.68 -7.87 -8.89
N GLU A 46 -47.31 -8.17 -7.76
CA GLU A 46 -48.62 -7.67 -7.42
C GLU A 46 -48.63 -6.15 -7.21
N LEU A 47 -47.58 -5.59 -6.55
CA LEU A 47 -47.41 -4.15 -6.41
C LEU A 47 -47.31 -3.47 -7.79
N CYS A 48 -46.53 -4.03 -8.69
CA CYS A 48 -46.40 -3.52 -10.05
C CYS A 48 -47.73 -3.52 -10.81
N ARG A 49 -48.54 -4.60 -10.68
CA ARG A 49 -49.91 -4.66 -11.25
C ARG A 49 -50.80 -3.57 -10.70
N ARG A 50 -50.84 -3.37 -9.37
CA ARG A 50 -51.64 -2.34 -8.72
C ARG A 50 -51.26 -0.92 -9.10
N THR A 51 -49.95 -0.70 -9.34
CA THR A 51 -49.44 0.62 -9.75
C THR A 51 -49.38 0.82 -11.25
N SER A 52 -49.89 -0.15 -12.04
CA SER A 52 -49.83 -0.13 -13.52
C SER A 52 -48.46 0.07 -14.10
N LYS A 53 -47.45 -0.43 -13.40
CA LYS A 53 -46.04 -0.42 -13.86
C LYS A 53 -45.64 -1.80 -14.38
N PRO A 54 -44.85 -1.90 -15.47
CA PRO A 54 -44.28 -3.17 -15.89
C PRO A 54 -43.38 -3.70 -14.77
N PHE A 55 -43.36 -5.02 -14.58
CA PHE A 55 -42.50 -5.66 -13.61
C PHE A 55 -41.04 -5.66 -14.12
N GLU A 56 -40.14 -5.22 -13.25
CA GLU A 56 -38.71 -5.29 -13.47
C GLU A 56 -38.00 -5.96 -12.29
N TYR A 57 -37.01 -6.80 -12.56
CA TYR A 57 -36.22 -7.47 -11.52
C TYR A 57 -35.43 -6.48 -10.65
N ALA A 58 -35.12 -5.29 -11.15
CA ALA A 58 -34.50 -4.22 -10.38
C ALA A 58 -35.32 -3.83 -9.15
N PHE A 59 -36.68 -3.84 -9.25
CA PHE A 59 -37.56 -3.50 -8.15
C PHE A 59 -37.48 -4.47 -6.95
N LEU A 60 -36.94 -5.68 -7.15
CA LEU A 60 -36.69 -6.60 -6.05
C LEU A 60 -35.61 -6.05 -5.11
N LEU A 61 -34.62 -5.36 -5.65
CA LEU A 61 -33.56 -4.71 -4.84
C LEU A 61 -34.07 -3.48 -4.13
N ASP A 62 -34.87 -2.66 -4.80
CA ASP A 62 -35.47 -1.47 -4.21
C ASP A 62 -36.40 -1.87 -3.05
N ALA A 63 -37.21 -2.88 -3.25
CA ALA A 63 -38.09 -3.42 -2.20
C ALA A 63 -37.33 -4.08 -1.02
N LEU A 64 -36.11 -4.57 -1.23
CA LEU A 64 -35.23 -5.04 -0.15
C LEU A 64 -34.53 -3.86 0.57
N LYS A 65 -34.38 -2.71 -0.11
CA LYS A 65 -33.82 -1.48 0.44
C LYS A 65 -34.85 -0.67 1.21
N ASP A 66 -36.10 -0.62 0.73
CA ASP A 66 -37.21 0.10 1.39
C ASP A 66 -37.56 -0.48 2.77
N GLU A 67 -37.27 -1.77 3.00
CA GLU A 67 -37.30 -2.36 4.33
C GLU A 67 -36.14 -1.87 5.24
N ARG A 68 -35.17 -1.11 4.68
CA ARG A 68 -33.96 -0.64 5.37
C ARG A 68 -33.77 0.88 5.40
N GLU A 69 -34.43 1.68 4.61
CA GLU A 69 -34.47 3.15 4.59
C GLU A 69 -34.67 3.73 3.18
N GLN A 70 -35.41 4.82 3.11
CA GLN A 70 -35.86 5.49 1.88
C GLN A 70 -34.73 5.95 0.96
N GLY A 71 -34.71 5.42 -0.26
CA GLY A 71 -34.38 6.10 -1.49
C GLY A 71 -32.91 6.53 -1.76
N ILE A 72 -32.34 6.02 -2.81
CA ILE A 72 -31.03 6.22 -3.46
C ILE A 72 -29.93 5.41 -2.78
N THR A 73 -29.33 4.48 -3.56
CA THR A 73 -28.16 3.72 -3.14
C THR A 73 -26.95 4.64 -3.02
N ILE A 74 -26.79 5.25 -1.87
CA ILE A 74 -25.65 6.08 -1.52
C ILE A 74 -24.50 5.17 -1.07
N ASP A 75 -24.81 4.02 -0.45
CA ASP A 75 -23.83 3.03 -0.01
C ASP A 75 -23.92 1.73 -0.81
N ALA A 76 -22.77 1.04 -0.97
CA ALA A 76 -22.71 -0.26 -1.66
C ALA A 76 -23.60 -1.28 -0.94
N ALA A 77 -24.75 -1.63 -1.54
CA ALA A 77 -25.67 -2.60 -1.00
C ALA A 77 -25.09 -4.01 -1.15
N ARG A 78 -25.28 -4.85 -0.13
CA ARG A 78 -24.87 -6.26 -0.15
C ARG A 78 -26.08 -7.15 -0.33
N CYS A 79 -26.05 -8.00 -1.35
CA CYS A 79 -27.03 -9.01 -1.63
C CYS A 79 -26.40 -10.39 -1.48
N PHE A 80 -27.15 -11.33 -0.92
CA PHE A 80 -26.64 -12.67 -0.61
C PHE A 80 -27.41 -13.69 -1.44
N PHE A 81 -26.68 -14.56 -2.12
CA PHE A 81 -27.26 -15.74 -2.72
C PHE A 81 -26.31 -16.93 -2.58
N LYS A 82 -26.81 -18.12 -2.91
CA LYS A 82 -26.03 -19.37 -2.83
C LYS A 82 -26.27 -20.22 -4.06
N THR A 83 -25.25 -20.95 -4.46
CA THR A 83 -25.33 -22.08 -5.37
C THR A 83 -25.08 -23.37 -4.59
N ASP A 84 -25.08 -24.50 -5.28
CA ASP A 84 -24.70 -25.77 -4.68
C ASP A 84 -23.21 -25.81 -4.30
N LEU A 85 -22.39 -24.93 -4.87
CA LEU A 85 -20.95 -24.90 -4.68
C LEU A 85 -20.51 -23.95 -3.55
N ARG A 86 -21.13 -22.76 -3.43
CA ARG A 86 -20.71 -21.75 -2.44
C ARG A 86 -21.76 -20.65 -2.19
N LYS A 87 -21.47 -19.81 -1.21
CA LYS A 87 -22.22 -18.59 -0.92
C LYS A 87 -21.57 -17.38 -1.63
N TYR A 88 -22.39 -16.47 -2.14
CA TYR A 88 -21.97 -15.23 -2.77
C TYR A 88 -22.49 -14.02 -2.03
N ILE A 89 -21.63 -13.03 -1.91
CA ILE A 89 -21.98 -11.69 -1.46
C ILE A 89 -21.79 -10.77 -2.67
N ILE A 90 -22.90 -10.35 -3.30
CA ILE A 90 -22.85 -9.35 -4.35
C ILE A 90 -22.82 -7.97 -3.73
N ILE A 91 -21.85 -7.18 -4.15
CA ILE A 91 -21.68 -5.78 -3.81
C ILE A 91 -22.19 -4.96 -4.98
N ASP A 92 -23.38 -4.38 -4.83
CA ASP A 92 -23.95 -3.47 -5.85
C ASP A 92 -23.21 -2.14 -5.81
N ALA A 93 -22.42 -1.87 -6.84
CA ALA A 93 -21.64 -0.65 -6.94
C ALA A 93 -22.42 0.42 -7.73
N PRO A 94 -22.57 1.64 -7.19
CA PRO A 94 -23.25 2.73 -7.89
C PRO A 94 -22.59 3.02 -9.24
N GLY A 95 -23.39 3.11 -10.31
CA GLY A 95 -22.91 3.39 -11.67
C GLY A 95 -22.62 4.86 -11.95
N HIS A 96 -23.07 5.77 -11.08
CA HIS A 96 -22.92 7.20 -11.28
C HIS A 96 -21.56 7.70 -10.80
N ILE A 97 -20.94 8.61 -11.56
CA ILE A 97 -19.61 9.14 -11.30
C ILE A 97 -19.45 9.77 -9.91
N GLU A 98 -20.51 10.37 -9.37
CA GLU A 98 -20.50 10.99 -8.05
C GLU A 98 -20.32 10.00 -6.90
N PHE A 99 -20.68 8.72 -7.11
CA PHE A 99 -20.60 7.67 -6.11
C PHE A 99 -19.40 6.73 -6.29
N LEU A 100 -18.43 7.11 -7.12
CA LEU A 100 -17.21 6.32 -7.35
C LEU A 100 -16.45 6.00 -6.06
N LYS A 101 -16.51 6.88 -5.05
CA LYS A 101 -15.92 6.63 -3.73
C LYS A 101 -16.52 5.36 -3.09
N ASN A 102 -17.84 5.22 -3.15
CA ASN A 102 -18.53 4.08 -2.56
C ASN A 102 -18.30 2.80 -3.36
N MET A 103 -18.15 2.95 -4.71
CA MET A 103 -17.75 1.85 -5.57
C MET A 103 -16.35 1.33 -5.21
N ILE A 104 -15.35 2.22 -5.04
CA ILE A 104 -13.99 1.83 -4.65
C ILE A 104 -14.00 1.12 -3.30
N THR A 105 -14.74 1.64 -2.32
CA THR A 105 -14.83 1.04 -0.99
C THR A 105 -15.47 -0.35 -1.02
N GLY A 106 -16.52 -0.53 -1.84
CA GLY A 106 -17.17 -1.83 -2.06
C GLY A 106 -16.25 -2.80 -2.80
N ALA A 107 -15.72 -2.38 -3.93
CA ALA A 107 -14.89 -3.22 -4.79
C ALA A 107 -13.53 -3.60 -4.16
N ALA A 108 -13.01 -2.82 -3.22
CA ALA A 108 -11.73 -3.12 -2.57
C ALA A 108 -11.71 -4.45 -1.78
N ARG A 109 -12.89 -5.02 -1.49
CA ARG A 109 -13.04 -6.30 -0.81
C ARG A 109 -13.53 -7.43 -1.71
N ALA A 110 -13.69 -7.16 -3.00
CA ALA A 110 -14.23 -8.14 -3.92
C ALA A 110 -13.12 -9.10 -4.42
N ASP A 111 -13.46 -10.38 -4.48
CA ASP A 111 -12.61 -11.45 -5.02
C ASP A 111 -12.74 -11.52 -6.54
N ALA A 112 -13.90 -11.11 -7.06
CA ALA A 112 -14.23 -11.13 -8.48
C ALA A 112 -15.16 -9.97 -8.85
N ALA A 113 -15.30 -9.69 -10.13
CA ALA A 113 -16.18 -8.65 -10.65
C ALA A 113 -17.04 -9.12 -11.81
N LEU A 114 -18.27 -8.63 -11.85
CA LEU A 114 -19.13 -8.63 -13.02
C LEU A 114 -19.22 -7.22 -13.59
N LEU A 115 -18.78 -7.03 -14.83
CA LEU A 115 -18.84 -5.75 -15.52
C LEU A 115 -19.95 -5.80 -16.56
N VAL A 116 -20.95 -4.94 -16.42
CA VAL A 116 -22.14 -4.94 -17.27
C VAL A 116 -22.07 -3.84 -18.32
N ILE A 117 -22.24 -4.22 -19.57
CA ILE A 117 -22.30 -3.33 -20.74
C ILE A 117 -23.64 -3.54 -21.44
N ASP A 118 -24.32 -2.45 -21.79
CA ASP A 118 -25.51 -2.48 -22.63
C ASP A 118 -25.11 -2.74 -24.08
N ALA A 119 -25.67 -3.76 -24.70
CA ALA A 119 -25.39 -4.13 -26.10
C ALA A 119 -25.80 -3.05 -27.09
N HIS A 120 -26.88 -2.30 -26.81
CA HIS A 120 -27.41 -1.26 -27.68
C HIS A 120 -26.61 0.04 -27.58
N GLU A 121 -26.22 0.43 -26.33
CA GLU A 121 -25.46 1.63 -26.10
C GLU A 121 -23.96 1.47 -26.37
N GLY A 122 -23.45 0.25 -26.29
CA GLY A 122 -22.04 -0.06 -26.45
C GLY A 122 -21.18 0.43 -25.27
N ILE A 123 -19.90 0.69 -25.56
CA ILE A 123 -18.91 1.06 -24.55
C ILE A 123 -18.99 2.56 -24.27
N ARG A 124 -19.35 2.91 -23.05
CA ARG A 124 -19.40 4.28 -22.57
C ARG A 124 -18.14 4.62 -21.77
N GLU A 125 -17.89 5.91 -21.58
CA GLU A 125 -16.75 6.41 -20.80
C GLU A 125 -16.70 5.79 -19.38
N ASN A 126 -17.85 5.69 -18.72
CA ASN A 126 -17.90 5.04 -17.40
C ASN A 126 -17.61 3.54 -17.45
N SER A 127 -17.94 2.82 -18.54
CA SER A 127 -17.55 1.42 -18.70
C SER A 127 -16.03 1.27 -18.71
N ARG A 128 -15.34 2.17 -19.40
CA ARG A 128 -13.87 2.22 -19.45
C ARG A 128 -13.28 2.58 -18.08
N ARG A 129 -13.86 3.58 -17.38
CA ARG A 129 -13.46 3.95 -16.02
C ARG A 129 -13.58 2.78 -15.04
N HIS A 130 -14.70 2.05 -15.10
CA HIS A 130 -14.89 0.89 -14.24
C HIS A 130 -13.86 -0.21 -14.51
N GLY A 131 -13.58 -0.52 -15.78
CA GLY A 131 -12.51 -1.48 -16.13
C GLY A 131 -11.16 -1.09 -15.55
N TYR A 132 -10.78 0.19 -15.70
CA TYR A 132 -9.54 0.72 -15.13
C TYR A 132 -9.52 0.62 -13.59
N MET A 133 -10.61 0.93 -12.93
CA MET A 133 -10.68 0.87 -11.46
C MET A 133 -10.59 -0.56 -10.95
N LEU A 134 -11.21 -1.54 -11.63
CA LEU A 134 -11.04 -2.95 -11.30
C LEU A 134 -9.58 -3.38 -11.42
N SER A 135 -8.86 -2.90 -12.46
CA SER A 135 -7.42 -3.11 -12.60
C SER A 135 -6.64 -2.53 -11.42
N MET A 136 -6.89 -1.26 -11.06
CA MET A 136 -6.24 -0.60 -9.92
C MET A 136 -6.51 -1.31 -8.59
N LEU A 137 -7.71 -1.85 -8.42
CA LEU A 137 -8.07 -2.61 -7.22
C LEU A 137 -7.50 -4.04 -7.24
N GLY A 138 -6.78 -4.40 -8.32
CA GLY A 138 -6.14 -5.71 -8.43
C GLY A 138 -7.12 -6.87 -8.55
N ILE A 139 -8.36 -6.62 -8.98
CA ILE A 139 -9.35 -7.66 -9.20
C ILE A 139 -9.00 -8.36 -10.52
N LYS A 140 -8.57 -9.61 -10.43
CA LYS A 140 -8.09 -10.38 -11.59
C LYS A 140 -9.17 -11.21 -12.24
N GLN A 141 -10.22 -11.59 -11.51
CA GLN A 141 -11.30 -12.43 -11.99
C GLN A 141 -12.48 -11.57 -12.40
N ILE A 142 -12.61 -11.31 -13.68
CA ILE A 142 -13.63 -10.42 -14.24
C ILE A 142 -14.41 -11.16 -15.32
N ALA A 143 -15.73 -11.16 -15.23
CA ALA A 143 -16.61 -11.52 -16.35
C ALA A 143 -17.32 -10.26 -16.85
N VAL A 144 -17.33 -10.09 -18.17
CA VAL A 144 -18.00 -8.98 -18.84
C VAL A 144 -19.34 -9.47 -19.40
N LEU A 145 -20.42 -8.87 -18.93
CA LEU A 145 -21.79 -9.21 -19.35
C LEU A 145 -22.24 -8.20 -20.41
N ILE A 146 -22.48 -8.67 -21.62
CA ILE A 146 -23.08 -7.87 -22.70
C ILE A 146 -24.59 -8.05 -22.57
N ASN A 147 -25.23 -7.09 -21.92
CA ASN A 147 -26.64 -7.16 -21.49
C ASN A 147 -27.58 -6.51 -22.50
N LYS A 148 -28.90 -6.75 -22.32
CA LYS A 148 -30.00 -6.24 -23.14
C LYS A 148 -29.98 -6.73 -24.58
N LEU A 149 -29.46 -7.91 -24.85
CA LEU A 149 -29.48 -8.51 -26.18
C LEU A 149 -30.90 -8.84 -26.66
N ASP A 150 -31.90 -8.86 -25.77
CA ASP A 150 -33.31 -8.96 -26.14
C ASP A 150 -33.84 -7.74 -26.90
N LEU A 151 -33.19 -6.59 -26.80
CA LEU A 151 -33.51 -5.36 -27.53
C LEU A 151 -32.87 -5.32 -28.94
N ILE A 152 -31.96 -6.23 -29.22
CA ILE A 152 -31.27 -6.34 -30.54
C ILE A 152 -32.01 -7.37 -31.39
N ASP A 153 -32.11 -7.06 -32.68
CA ASP A 153 -32.69 -8.02 -33.65
C ASP A 153 -31.94 -9.37 -33.57
N GLY A 154 -32.70 -10.47 -33.58
CA GLY A 154 -32.14 -11.81 -33.40
C GLY A 154 -31.01 -12.15 -34.35
N ARG A 155 -31.03 -11.60 -35.57
CA ARG A 155 -30.01 -11.83 -36.62
C ARG A 155 -28.72 -11.04 -36.35
N GLU A 156 -28.80 -9.95 -35.59
CA GLU A 156 -27.67 -9.05 -35.35
C GLU A 156 -27.03 -9.30 -33.99
N ARG A 157 -27.66 -10.07 -33.09
CA ARG A 157 -27.18 -10.32 -31.71
C ARG A 157 -25.74 -10.80 -31.64
N GLU A 158 -25.39 -11.77 -32.50
CA GLU A 158 -24.03 -12.34 -32.55
C GLU A 158 -23.01 -11.32 -33.03
N SER A 159 -23.33 -10.54 -34.08
CA SER A 159 -22.43 -9.54 -34.65
C SER A 159 -22.19 -8.39 -33.67
N VAL A 160 -23.24 -7.91 -33.00
CA VAL A 160 -23.13 -6.87 -31.93
C VAL A 160 -22.31 -7.37 -30.77
N PHE A 161 -22.56 -8.60 -30.30
CA PHE A 161 -21.77 -9.20 -29.24
C PHE A 161 -20.28 -9.28 -29.58
N LYS A 162 -19.94 -9.75 -30.77
CA LYS A 162 -18.56 -9.84 -31.26
C LYS A 162 -17.89 -8.48 -31.38
N ALA A 163 -18.60 -7.46 -31.85
CA ALA A 163 -18.08 -6.10 -32.01
C ALA A 163 -17.74 -5.49 -30.62
N VAL A 164 -18.69 -5.54 -29.67
CA VAL A 164 -18.48 -5.02 -28.30
C VAL A 164 -17.37 -5.80 -27.59
N THR A 165 -17.33 -7.13 -27.76
CA THR A 165 -16.28 -7.97 -27.18
C THR A 165 -14.90 -7.60 -27.71
N ALA A 166 -14.75 -7.40 -29.02
CA ALA A 166 -13.48 -7.03 -29.62
C ALA A 166 -13.00 -5.64 -29.15
N GLU A 167 -13.88 -4.65 -29.17
CA GLU A 167 -13.54 -3.28 -28.76
C GLU A 167 -13.17 -3.21 -27.27
N TYR A 168 -14.01 -3.78 -26.39
CA TYR A 168 -13.77 -3.71 -24.96
C TYR A 168 -12.64 -4.62 -24.51
N GLY A 169 -12.46 -5.77 -25.19
CA GLY A 169 -11.34 -6.67 -24.96
C GLY A 169 -10.00 -5.99 -25.24
N ALA A 170 -9.89 -5.30 -26.38
CA ALA A 170 -8.70 -4.54 -26.73
C ALA A 170 -8.39 -3.43 -25.69
N PHE A 171 -9.41 -2.72 -25.22
CA PHE A 171 -9.28 -1.74 -24.16
C PHE A 171 -8.77 -2.37 -22.85
N LEU A 172 -9.40 -3.47 -22.41
CA LEU A 172 -9.00 -4.15 -21.17
C LEU A 172 -7.58 -4.69 -21.24
N GLU A 173 -7.16 -5.21 -22.38
CA GLU A 173 -5.79 -5.70 -22.60
C GLU A 173 -4.75 -4.56 -22.47
N GLN A 174 -5.05 -3.38 -23.01
CA GLN A 174 -4.18 -2.18 -22.89
C GLN A 174 -3.97 -1.76 -21.42
N ILE A 175 -4.96 -1.96 -20.55
CA ILE A 175 -4.86 -1.66 -19.12
C ILE A 175 -4.42 -2.87 -18.28
N GLY A 176 -3.94 -3.93 -18.91
CA GLY A 176 -3.44 -5.14 -18.26
C GLY A 176 -4.51 -6.02 -17.62
N VAL A 177 -5.77 -5.88 -18.02
CA VAL A 177 -6.89 -6.71 -17.56
C VAL A 177 -7.22 -7.77 -18.60
N ARG A 178 -7.23 -9.02 -18.19
CA ARG A 178 -7.71 -10.14 -19.02
C ARG A 178 -8.98 -10.70 -18.40
N PRO A 179 -10.16 -10.39 -18.98
CA PRO A 179 -11.40 -10.93 -18.46
C PRO A 179 -11.45 -12.45 -18.67
N ALA A 180 -12.00 -13.15 -17.69
CA ALA A 180 -12.16 -14.59 -17.76
C ALA A 180 -13.11 -14.98 -18.90
N ARG A 181 -14.19 -14.21 -19.08
CA ARG A 181 -15.20 -14.45 -20.13
C ARG A 181 -15.93 -13.16 -20.50
N PHE A 182 -16.41 -13.11 -21.74
CA PHE A 182 -17.50 -12.26 -22.19
C PHE A 182 -18.74 -13.14 -22.34
N ILE A 183 -19.87 -12.70 -21.76
CA ILE A 183 -21.10 -13.47 -21.72
C ILE A 183 -22.25 -12.64 -22.31
N PRO A 184 -22.89 -13.10 -23.40
CA PRO A 184 -24.07 -12.47 -23.94
C PRO A 184 -25.27 -12.77 -23.05
N VAL A 185 -25.99 -11.74 -22.57
CA VAL A 185 -27.09 -11.91 -21.63
C VAL A 185 -28.29 -11.01 -21.95
N SER A 186 -29.46 -11.41 -21.46
CA SER A 186 -30.57 -10.52 -21.18
C SER A 186 -31.03 -10.77 -19.75
N ALA A 187 -30.75 -9.85 -18.85
CA ALA A 187 -31.18 -9.96 -17.46
C ALA A 187 -32.73 -9.90 -17.34
N ALA A 188 -33.38 -9.11 -18.19
CA ALA A 188 -34.84 -9.01 -18.20
C ALA A 188 -35.54 -10.32 -18.60
N LYS A 189 -35.01 -10.99 -19.62
CA LYS A 189 -35.56 -12.26 -20.13
C LYS A 189 -34.94 -13.50 -19.48
N GLY A 190 -33.79 -13.36 -18.83
CA GLY A 190 -33.05 -14.44 -18.18
C GLY A 190 -32.12 -15.20 -19.12
N TYR A 191 -31.83 -14.65 -20.31
CA TYR A 191 -30.92 -15.31 -21.24
C TYR A 191 -29.54 -15.42 -20.67
N ASN A 192 -29.00 -16.63 -20.59
CA ASN A 192 -27.67 -16.97 -20.08
C ASN A 192 -27.34 -16.42 -18.69
N ILE A 193 -28.33 -16.15 -17.84
CA ILE A 193 -28.10 -15.77 -16.43
C ILE A 193 -27.84 -17.02 -15.58
N ALA A 194 -28.86 -17.82 -15.30
CA ALA A 194 -28.73 -19.08 -14.57
C ALA A 194 -28.74 -20.30 -15.50
N VAL A 195 -29.48 -20.22 -16.60
CA VAL A 195 -29.67 -21.29 -17.56
C VAL A 195 -29.37 -20.78 -18.97
N LYS A 196 -28.81 -21.64 -19.82
CA LYS A 196 -28.57 -21.33 -21.24
C LYS A 196 -29.90 -21.10 -21.95
N SER A 197 -29.89 -20.18 -22.89
CA SER A 197 -31.07 -19.82 -23.71
C SER A 197 -30.88 -20.22 -25.15
N ASP A 198 -31.91 -20.82 -25.76
CA ASP A 198 -31.96 -21.14 -27.17
C ASP A 198 -31.90 -19.89 -28.08
N GLU A 199 -32.33 -18.74 -27.55
CA GLU A 199 -32.26 -17.43 -28.20
C GLU A 199 -30.82 -16.96 -28.49
N LEU A 200 -29.84 -17.53 -27.81
CA LEU A 200 -28.41 -17.25 -27.91
C LEU A 200 -27.63 -18.55 -28.21
N SER A 201 -28.22 -19.46 -29.02
CA SER A 201 -27.67 -20.79 -29.34
C SER A 201 -26.31 -20.77 -30.05
N TRP A 202 -25.93 -19.63 -30.64
CA TRP A 202 -24.58 -19.40 -31.21
C TRP A 202 -23.48 -19.24 -30.17
N TYR A 203 -23.85 -19.12 -28.89
CA TYR A 203 -22.88 -18.95 -27.78
C TYR A 203 -22.68 -20.26 -27.00
N ASP A 204 -21.49 -20.85 -27.13
CA ASP A 204 -21.13 -22.09 -26.44
C ASP A 204 -20.53 -21.92 -25.03
N GLY A 205 -20.33 -20.68 -24.61
CA GLY A 205 -19.71 -20.37 -23.33
C GLY A 205 -20.61 -20.61 -22.12
N PRO A 206 -20.12 -20.32 -20.90
CA PRO A 206 -20.87 -20.50 -19.67
C PRO A 206 -21.98 -19.44 -19.48
N THR A 207 -22.98 -19.76 -18.67
CA THR A 207 -23.91 -18.79 -18.10
C THR A 207 -23.21 -17.90 -17.07
N VAL A 208 -23.87 -16.83 -16.59
CA VAL A 208 -23.32 -15.98 -15.52
C VAL A 208 -23.08 -16.79 -14.26
N LEU A 209 -24.01 -17.67 -13.90
CA LEU A 209 -23.90 -18.50 -12.71
C LEU A 209 -22.76 -19.50 -12.81
N GLU A 210 -22.62 -20.18 -13.95
CA GLU A 210 -21.51 -21.09 -14.21
C GLU A 210 -20.16 -20.35 -14.23
N ALA A 211 -20.09 -19.12 -14.74
CA ALA A 211 -18.89 -18.32 -14.73
C ALA A 211 -18.50 -17.88 -13.29
N LEU A 212 -19.49 -17.52 -12.47
CA LEU A 212 -19.27 -17.24 -11.05
C LEU A 212 -18.76 -18.47 -10.31
N ASP A 213 -19.35 -19.63 -10.55
CA ASP A 213 -18.93 -20.89 -9.95
C ASP A 213 -17.54 -21.37 -10.41
N ALA A 214 -17.14 -20.97 -11.62
CA ALA A 214 -15.79 -21.25 -12.16
C ALA A 214 -14.71 -20.31 -11.59
N PHE A 215 -15.07 -19.19 -10.96
CA PHE A 215 -14.09 -18.35 -10.32
C PHE A 215 -13.44 -19.12 -9.16
N THR A 216 -12.13 -19.04 -9.09
CA THR A 216 -11.36 -19.65 -8.02
C THR A 216 -11.35 -18.69 -6.82
N GLU A 217 -11.40 -19.26 -5.63
CA GLU A 217 -11.08 -18.46 -4.45
C GLU A 217 -9.68 -17.89 -4.64
N THR A 218 -9.52 -16.62 -4.32
CA THR A 218 -8.17 -16.07 -4.18
C THR A 218 -7.46 -16.98 -3.18
N ALA A 219 -6.37 -17.63 -3.61
CA ALA A 219 -5.64 -18.54 -2.75
C ALA A 219 -5.45 -17.84 -1.40
N PRO A 220 -5.70 -18.52 -0.27
CA PRO A 220 -5.51 -17.92 1.04
C PRO A 220 -4.14 -17.25 1.02
N PRO A 221 -4.02 -15.99 1.43
CA PRO A 221 -2.75 -15.28 1.40
C PRO A 221 -1.69 -15.91 2.32
N ASP A 222 -1.95 -17.08 2.86
CA ASP A 222 -1.08 -17.88 3.73
C ASP A 222 0.20 -18.36 3.05
N GLY A 223 0.16 -18.63 1.74
CA GLY A 223 1.33 -19.00 0.92
C GLY A 223 2.20 -17.82 0.51
N LEU A 224 1.71 -16.60 0.69
CA LEU A 224 2.42 -15.36 0.40
C LEU A 224 3.44 -15.02 1.50
N PRO A 225 4.39 -14.11 1.25
CA PRO A 225 5.27 -13.59 2.30
C PRO A 225 4.48 -12.98 3.45
N PHE A 226 4.93 -13.20 4.68
CA PHE A 226 4.29 -12.62 5.86
C PHE A 226 4.36 -11.10 5.86
N ARG A 227 3.22 -10.47 6.06
CA ARG A 227 3.07 -9.02 6.26
C ARG A 227 2.04 -8.74 7.35
N MET A 228 2.43 -7.90 8.30
CA MET A 228 1.53 -7.41 9.33
C MET A 228 1.86 -5.94 9.63
N TRP A 229 0.89 -5.08 9.47
CA TRP A 229 1.01 -3.70 9.94
C TRP A 229 0.92 -3.66 11.46
N VAL A 230 1.92 -3.08 12.10
CA VAL A 230 1.88 -2.83 13.54
C VAL A 230 0.80 -1.81 13.84
N GLN A 231 -0.25 -2.26 14.52
CA GLN A 231 -1.37 -1.43 14.97
C GLN A 231 -0.99 -0.69 16.24
N ASP A 232 -0.41 -1.41 17.20
CA ASP A 232 0.10 -0.87 18.44
C ASP A 232 1.03 -1.87 19.13
N VAL A 233 1.73 -1.39 20.17
CA VAL A 233 2.52 -2.23 21.09
C VAL A 233 1.95 -2.10 22.48
N TYR A 234 1.21 -3.11 22.92
CA TYR A 234 0.57 -3.13 24.22
C TYR A 234 1.56 -3.55 25.31
N LYS A 235 1.58 -2.78 26.37
CA LYS A 235 2.40 -3.06 27.55
C LYS A 235 1.47 -3.35 28.73
N PHE A 236 1.57 -4.55 29.24
CA PHE A 236 0.86 -4.94 30.46
C PHE A 236 1.73 -4.65 31.68
N THR A 237 1.16 -3.99 32.67
CA THR A 237 1.86 -3.63 33.93
C THR A 237 1.15 -4.15 35.17
N ALA A 238 -0.04 -4.74 35.01
CA ALA A 238 -0.79 -5.30 36.11
C ALA A 238 -0.21 -6.64 36.59
N GLN A 239 -0.18 -6.88 37.89
CA GLN A 239 0.22 -8.15 38.50
C GLN A 239 1.63 -8.64 38.14
N GLY A 240 2.57 -7.71 37.82
CA GLY A 240 3.95 -8.06 37.49
C GLY A 240 4.15 -8.56 36.03
N ASP A 241 3.14 -8.46 35.19
CA ASP A 241 3.27 -8.77 33.77
C ASP A 241 4.10 -7.68 33.07
N SER A 242 5.25 -8.05 32.52
CA SER A 242 6.14 -7.14 31.77
C SER A 242 6.10 -7.34 30.27
N ARG A 243 5.16 -8.15 29.76
CA ARG A 243 5.07 -8.46 28.33
C ARG A 243 4.79 -7.19 27.52
N ARG A 244 5.46 -7.13 26.36
CA ARG A 244 5.15 -6.17 25.31
C ARG A 244 4.63 -6.95 24.12
N ILE A 245 3.36 -6.77 23.78
CA ILE A 245 2.70 -7.48 22.70
C ILE A 245 2.61 -6.57 21.49
N VAL A 246 3.31 -6.94 20.42
CA VAL A 246 3.18 -6.30 19.11
C VAL A 246 1.90 -6.83 18.48
N ALA A 247 0.94 -5.96 18.24
CA ALA A 247 -0.38 -6.34 17.75
C ALA A 247 -0.69 -5.74 16.38
N GLY A 248 -1.40 -6.52 15.57
CA GLY A 248 -1.88 -6.11 14.26
C GLY A 248 -2.76 -7.18 13.62
N THR A 249 -3.20 -6.93 12.39
CA THR A 249 -3.87 -7.94 11.57
C THR A 249 -2.87 -8.46 10.54
N VAL A 250 -2.74 -9.78 10.41
CA VAL A 250 -1.90 -10.41 9.40
C VAL A 250 -2.53 -10.16 8.03
N SER A 251 -1.86 -9.35 7.20
CA SER A 251 -2.32 -9.01 5.85
C SER A 251 -2.05 -10.13 4.85
N SER A 252 -0.92 -10.82 5.01
CA SER A 252 -0.53 -11.95 4.15
C SER A 252 0.44 -12.88 4.87
N GLY A 253 0.53 -14.12 4.39
CA GLY A 253 1.43 -15.14 4.92
C GLY A 253 1.04 -15.63 6.31
N ALA A 254 2.01 -16.11 7.03
CA ALA A 254 1.86 -16.61 8.38
C ALA A 254 3.10 -16.31 9.22
N ILE A 255 2.90 -16.21 10.54
CA ILE A 255 3.97 -16.05 11.53
C ILE A 255 3.88 -17.15 12.58
N SER A 256 5.03 -17.66 12.99
CA SER A 256 5.16 -18.69 14.00
C SER A 256 6.13 -18.28 15.10
N ALA A 257 6.01 -18.87 16.26
CA ALA A 257 7.01 -18.74 17.32
C ALA A 257 8.37 -19.28 16.81
N GLY A 258 9.44 -18.53 17.03
CA GLY A 258 10.79 -18.80 16.55
C GLY A 258 11.14 -18.15 15.21
N ASP A 259 10.18 -17.57 14.48
CA ASP A 259 10.47 -16.88 13.23
C ASP A 259 11.31 -15.60 13.48
N GLU A 260 12.29 -15.36 12.62
CA GLU A 260 12.99 -14.07 12.58
C GLU A 260 12.12 -13.02 11.89
N VAL A 261 11.83 -11.92 12.59
CA VAL A 261 10.97 -10.83 12.12
C VAL A 261 11.76 -9.54 12.01
N MET A 262 11.54 -8.80 10.91
CA MET A 262 12.05 -7.45 10.69
C MET A 262 10.90 -6.45 10.65
N PHE A 263 11.12 -5.28 11.24
CA PHE A 263 10.20 -4.16 11.24
C PHE A 263 10.72 -3.06 10.31
N LEU A 264 9.93 -2.67 9.33
CA LEU A 264 10.29 -1.64 8.35
C LEU A 264 9.40 -0.39 8.51
N PRO A 265 9.93 0.81 8.35
CA PRO A 265 11.24 1.18 7.77
C PRO A 265 12.43 1.14 8.74
N SER A 266 12.25 0.84 10.03
CA SER A 266 13.36 0.94 11.00
C SER A 266 14.47 -0.11 10.81
N GLY A 267 14.21 -1.20 10.07
CA GLY A 267 15.17 -2.29 9.85
C GLY A 267 15.47 -3.16 11.07
N LYS A 268 14.76 -2.96 12.19
CA LYS A 268 14.98 -3.69 13.44
C LYS A 268 14.59 -5.15 13.31
N LYS A 269 15.45 -6.05 13.76
CA LYS A 269 15.28 -7.50 13.68
C LYS A 269 15.21 -8.11 15.07
N THR A 270 14.40 -9.15 15.22
CA THR A 270 14.30 -9.95 16.45
C THR A 270 13.62 -11.26 16.12
N PHE A 271 13.46 -12.12 17.11
CA PHE A 271 12.74 -13.38 16.97
C PHE A 271 11.39 -13.33 17.70
N VAL A 272 10.40 -14.00 17.13
CA VAL A 272 9.10 -14.19 17.77
C VAL A 272 9.27 -15.15 18.95
N LYS A 273 9.04 -14.66 20.16
CA LYS A 273 9.13 -15.46 21.38
C LYS A 273 7.88 -16.32 21.59
N SER A 274 6.70 -15.71 21.44
CA SER A 274 5.41 -16.36 21.67
C SER A 274 4.31 -15.63 20.89
N ILE A 275 3.25 -16.37 20.56
CA ILE A 275 2.03 -15.81 19.99
C ILE A 275 1.00 -15.74 21.11
N GLU A 276 0.45 -14.55 21.32
CA GLU A 276 -0.46 -14.23 22.40
C GLU A 276 -1.90 -14.22 21.87
N ALA A 277 -2.80 -14.85 22.60
CA ALA A 277 -4.23 -14.85 22.34
C ALA A 277 -4.98 -14.59 23.64
N PHE A 278 -6.10 -13.87 23.55
CA PHE A 278 -6.91 -13.56 24.72
C PHE A 278 -7.96 -14.65 24.93
N ASN A 279 -7.96 -15.30 26.11
CA ASN A 279 -8.88 -16.39 26.46
C ASN A 279 -8.91 -17.57 25.48
N GLU A 280 -7.81 -17.83 24.76
CA GLU A 280 -7.66 -18.96 23.87
C GLU A 280 -6.42 -19.78 24.26
N PRO A 281 -6.36 -21.06 23.89
CA PRO A 281 -5.15 -21.84 24.06
C PRO A 281 -3.95 -21.19 23.34
N PRO A 282 -2.72 -21.36 23.84
CA PRO A 282 -1.52 -20.85 23.19
C PRO A 282 -1.45 -21.30 21.73
N LYS A 283 -1.35 -20.34 20.81
CA LYS A 283 -1.19 -20.60 19.38
C LYS A 283 0.30 -20.62 19.05
N THR A 284 0.71 -21.54 18.20
CA THR A 284 2.08 -21.58 17.69
C THR A 284 2.23 -20.84 16.36
N ARG A 285 1.10 -20.58 15.68
CA ARG A 285 1.05 -19.96 14.35
C ARG A 285 -0.22 -19.15 14.17
N VAL A 286 -0.10 -18.00 13.45
CA VAL A 286 -1.24 -17.19 12.98
C VAL A 286 -1.07 -16.91 11.50
N THR A 287 -2.18 -16.99 10.76
CA THR A 287 -2.24 -16.81 9.30
C THR A 287 -2.93 -15.51 8.92
N ALA A 288 -2.88 -15.18 7.63
CA ALA A 288 -3.54 -14.02 7.06
C ALA A 288 -5.05 -13.96 7.39
N GLY A 289 -5.56 -12.74 7.52
CA GLY A 289 -6.95 -12.46 7.87
C GLY A 289 -7.24 -12.42 9.37
N TYR A 290 -6.33 -12.96 10.22
CA TYR A 290 -6.53 -13.00 11.66
C TYR A 290 -5.76 -11.88 12.37
N ALA A 291 -6.34 -11.39 13.48
CA ALA A 291 -5.62 -10.56 14.42
C ALA A 291 -4.51 -11.36 15.10
N ALA A 292 -3.31 -10.81 15.16
CA ALA A 292 -2.17 -11.42 15.81
C ALA A 292 -1.61 -10.50 16.87
N GLY A 293 -1.25 -11.07 18.02
CA GLY A 293 -0.40 -10.47 19.02
C GLY A 293 0.79 -11.37 19.26
N PHE A 294 2.00 -10.85 19.31
CA PHE A 294 3.18 -11.65 19.63
C PHE A 294 4.20 -10.87 20.47
N CYS A 295 4.91 -11.61 21.31
CA CYS A 295 6.05 -11.10 22.03
C CYS A 295 7.33 -11.39 21.27
N VAL A 296 8.33 -10.53 21.43
CA VAL A 296 9.66 -10.69 20.83
C VAL A 296 10.71 -11.03 21.89
N THR A 297 11.84 -11.64 21.47
CA THR A 297 12.89 -12.08 22.38
C THR A 297 13.70 -10.94 22.97
N GLU A 298 13.88 -9.85 22.19
CA GLU A 298 14.66 -8.70 22.61
C GLU A 298 13.73 -7.49 22.82
N GLN A 299 14.05 -6.63 23.78
CA GLN A 299 13.31 -5.38 23.99
C GLN A 299 13.77 -4.33 22.98
N ILE A 300 13.20 -4.36 21.79
CA ILE A 300 13.41 -3.35 20.76
C ILE A 300 12.24 -2.36 20.73
N TYR A 301 12.51 -1.12 20.36
CA TYR A 301 11.47 -0.10 20.22
C TYR A 301 10.79 -0.23 18.85
N ILE A 302 9.55 -0.69 18.85
CA ILE A 302 8.71 -0.87 17.67
C ILE A 302 7.63 0.21 17.70
N ARG A 303 7.36 0.83 16.55
CA ARG A 303 6.38 1.92 16.43
C ARG A 303 5.14 1.46 15.68
N ARG A 304 4.01 2.06 16.03
CA ARG A 304 2.80 1.97 15.21
C ARG A 304 3.08 2.43 13.78
N GLY A 305 2.58 1.68 12.79
CA GLY A 305 2.75 1.97 11.38
C GLY A 305 3.99 1.34 10.75
N GLU A 306 4.82 0.61 11.51
CA GLU A 306 5.84 -0.24 10.93
C GLU A 306 5.22 -1.49 10.32
N LEU A 307 5.84 -1.99 9.26
CA LEU A 307 5.46 -3.23 8.59
C LEU A 307 6.35 -4.37 9.08
N ALA A 308 5.76 -5.33 9.76
CA ALA A 308 6.46 -6.55 10.17
C ALA A 308 6.50 -7.54 9.00
N CYS A 309 7.67 -8.12 8.74
CA CYS A 309 7.91 -9.14 7.74
C CYS A 309 8.84 -10.24 8.28
N VAL A 310 8.62 -11.49 7.89
CA VAL A 310 9.46 -12.63 8.27
C VAL A 310 10.62 -12.74 7.30
N ILE A 311 11.83 -12.92 7.84
CA ILE A 311 13.04 -13.17 7.06
C ILE A 311 13.15 -14.66 6.82
N LYS A 312 12.96 -15.12 5.59
CA LYS A 312 13.20 -16.51 5.22
C LYS A 312 14.67 -16.69 4.84
N HIS A 313 15.38 -17.50 5.60
CA HIS A 313 16.71 -17.98 5.22
C HIS A 313 16.52 -19.18 4.29
N GLY A 314 16.70 -18.99 2.99
CA GLY A 314 16.56 -20.06 2.00
C GLY A 314 17.50 -21.23 2.28
N LYS A 315 16.95 -22.45 2.37
CA LYS A 315 17.73 -23.68 2.42
C LYS A 315 18.21 -24.14 1.03
N SER A 316 17.75 -23.50 -0.03
CA SER A 316 18.09 -23.84 -1.41
C SER A 316 18.94 -22.70 -2.00
N GLY A 317 20.08 -23.03 -2.59
CA GLY A 317 21.08 -22.07 -3.12
C GLY A 317 20.60 -21.16 -4.26
N ASN A 318 19.33 -21.25 -4.66
CA ASN A 318 18.70 -20.40 -5.67
C ASN A 318 17.76 -19.31 -5.09
N ASP A 319 17.46 -19.35 -3.78
CA ASP A 319 16.68 -18.28 -3.16
C ASP A 319 17.60 -17.10 -2.82
N MET A 320 17.63 -16.08 -3.67
CA MET A 320 18.36 -14.84 -3.40
C MET A 320 17.83 -14.23 -2.09
N PRO A 321 18.69 -13.97 -1.08
CA PRO A 321 18.29 -13.27 0.13
C PRO A 321 17.65 -11.91 -0.24
N GLY A 322 16.44 -11.66 0.27
CA GLY A 322 15.70 -10.42 -0.03
C GLY A 322 14.61 -10.58 -1.09
N HIS A 323 14.49 -11.73 -1.77
CA HIS A 323 13.36 -11.97 -2.66
C HIS A 323 12.06 -12.06 -1.83
N GLY A 324 11.11 -11.19 -2.14
CA GLY A 324 9.85 -11.11 -1.41
C GLY A 324 9.84 -10.17 -0.20
N MET A 325 10.88 -9.38 0.05
CA MET A 325 10.88 -8.34 1.09
C MET A 325 10.17 -7.06 0.61
N PRO A 326 9.50 -6.32 1.54
CA PRO A 326 8.91 -5.02 1.20
C PRO A 326 9.99 -4.00 0.83
N LEU A 327 9.62 -3.03 0.02
CA LEU A 327 10.45 -1.85 -0.27
C LEU A 327 10.22 -0.78 0.79
N THR A 328 11.20 0.09 0.96
CA THR A 328 11.09 1.29 1.80
C THR A 328 11.55 2.50 1.00
N ALA A 329 10.70 3.51 0.86
CA ALA A 329 11.04 4.71 0.10
C ALA A 329 10.35 5.97 0.63
N GLY A 330 10.99 7.11 0.42
CA GLY A 330 10.44 8.45 0.66
C GLY A 330 9.76 9.04 -0.58
N LYS A 331 9.96 8.42 -1.75
CA LYS A 331 9.29 8.79 -2.99
C LYS A 331 8.65 7.57 -3.62
N LEU A 332 7.39 7.68 -4.00
CA LEU A 332 6.58 6.60 -4.53
C LEU A 332 6.15 6.89 -5.96
N LYS A 333 6.31 5.94 -6.86
CA LYS A 333 5.56 5.89 -8.12
C LYS A 333 4.19 5.29 -7.81
N ALA A 334 3.14 5.97 -8.19
CA ALA A 334 1.79 5.55 -7.86
C ALA A 334 0.82 5.86 -9.00
N SER A 335 -0.18 5.01 -9.15
CA SER A 335 -1.38 5.34 -9.91
C SER A 335 -2.44 5.86 -8.93
N VAL A 336 -2.85 7.11 -9.11
CA VAL A 336 -3.74 7.84 -8.19
C VAL A 336 -5.09 8.05 -8.87
N PHE A 337 -6.15 7.76 -8.16
CA PHE A 337 -7.50 8.19 -8.50
C PHE A 337 -7.93 9.33 -7.56
N TRP A 338 -8.29 10.48 -8.13
CA TRP A 338 -8.60 11.68 -7.35
C TRP A 338 -10.11 11.92 -7.21
N LEU A 339 -10.57 12.12 -5.99
CA LEU A 339 -11.98 12.35 -5.63
C LEU A 339 -12.22 13.73 -4.99
N GLY A 340 -11.13 14.43 -4.66
CA GLY A 340 -11.19 15.72 -3.98
C GLY A 340 -11.94 16.77 -4.78
N LYS A 341 -12.61 17.69 -4.07
CA LYS A 341 -13.32 18.82 -4.71
C LYS A 341 -12.37 19.77 -5.42
N GLN A 342 -11.17 19.96 -4.85
CA GLN A 342 -10.09 20.74 -5.44
C GLN A 342 -9.11 19.81 -6.16
N PRO A 343 -8.40 20.26 -7.18
CA PRO A 343 -7.38 19.47 -7.86
C PRO A 343 -6.30 18.97 -6.90
N PHE A 344 -5.70 17.84 -7.23
CA PHE A 344 -4.47 17.36 -6.60
C PHE A 344 -3.29 18.09 -7.23
N GLU A 345 -2.62 18.93 -6.45
CA GLU A 345 -1.62 19.88 -6.92
C GLU A 345 -0.31 19.82 -6.12
N PRO A 346 0.85 20.19 -6.72
CA PRO A 346 2.17 19.98 -6.12
C PRO A 346 2.39 20.74 -4.81
N GLU A 347 1.97 21.99 -4.73
CA GLU A 347 2.30 22.87 -3.61
C GLU A 347 1.57 22.52 -2.31
N LYS A 348 0.51 21.73 -2.40
CA LYS A 348 -0.32 21.38 -1.27
C LYS A 348 0.18 20.15 -0.53
N ARG A 349 0.10 20.19 0.79
CA ARG A 349 0.41 19.05 1.66
C ARG A 349 -0.84 18.23 1.93
N TYR A 350 -0.73 16.95 1.65
CA TYR A 350 -1.74 15.92 1.90
C TYR A 350 -1.23 14.92 2.93
N LYS A 351 -2.06 13.97 3.32
CA LYS A 351 -1.67 12.84 4.15
C LYS A 351 -1.92 11.55 3.39
N ILE A 352 -0.91 10.69 3.29
CA ILE A 352 -1.05 9.32 2.78
C ILE A 352 -1.24 8.36 3.95
N LYS A 353 -2.10 7.36 3.78
CA LYS A 353 -2.30 6.26 4.72
C LYS A 353 -2.19 4.93 3.99
N ILE A 354 -1.38 4.03 4.53
CA ILE A 354 -1.17 2.66 4.02
C ILE A 354 -1.26 1.72 5.22
N GLY A 355 -2.31 0.91 5.30
CA GLY A 355 -2.57 0.13 6.51
C GLY A 355 -2.65 1.03 7.75
N THR A 356 -1.79 0.80 8.74
CA THR A 356 -1.67 1.64 9.94
C THR A 356 -0.60 2.73 9.82
N ALA A 357 0.22 2.69 8.77
CA ALA A 357 1.21 3.73 8.48
C ALA A 357 0.54 4.99 7.95
N GLN A 358 1.12 6.15 8.29
CA GLN A 358 0.69 7.43 7.75
C GLN A 358 1.90 8.37 7.65
N ALA A 359 1.94 9.19 6.60
CA ALA A 359 2.94 10.25 6.45
C ALA A 359 2.31 11.50 5.81
N GLY A 360 2.96 12.65 5.96
CA GLY A 360 2.69 13.77 5.09
C GLY A 360 3.15 13.46 3.67
N CYS A 361 2.42 13.95 2.68
CA CYS A 361 2.62 13.63 1.28
C CYS A 361 2.44 14.89 0.43
N ARG A 362 3.25 15.05 -0.63
CA ARG A 362 3.09 16.05 -1.68
C ARG A 362 3.15 15.39 -3.05
N LEU A 363 2.42 15.96 -3.99
CA LEU A 363 2.58 15.61 -5.40
C LEU A 363 3.90 16.22 -5.89
N GLU A 364 4.86 15.39 -6.29
CA GLU A 364 6.13 15.87 -6.87
C GLU A 364 5.99 16.11 -8.37
N SER A 365 5.37 15.16 -9.07
CA SER A 365 5.08 15.29 -10.50
C SER A 365 3.93 14.39 -10.92
N VAL A 366 3.27 14.77 -12.01
CA VAL A 366 2.30 13.94 -12.73
C VAL A 366 3.02 13.35 -13.94
N THR A 367 3.08 12.04 -14.05
CA THR A 367 3.71 11.36 -15.19
C THR A 367 2.78 11.23 -16.38
N GLY A 368 1.48 11.38 -16.16
CA GLY A 368 0.46 11.44 -17.17
C GLY A 368 -0.93 11.31 -16.55
N VAL A 369 -1.89 12.06 -17.06
CA VAL A 369 -3.32 11.92 -16.70
C VAL A 369 -3.97 11.04 -17.76
N LEU A 370 -4.55 9.92 -17.33
CA LEU A 370 -5.23 9.03 -18.25
C LEU A 370 -6.59 9.61 -18.63
N ASN A 371 -6.76 9.90 -19.91
CA ASN A 371 -8.09 10.14 -20.45
C ASN A 371 -8.84 8.80 -20.56
N ALA A 372 -9.86 8.61 -19.73
CA ALA A 372 -10.64 7.37 -19.72
C ALA A 372 -11.38 7.10 -21.04
N ALA A 373 -11.58 8.10 -21.89
CA ALA A 373 -12.23 7.93 -23.19
C ALA A 373 -11.27 7.52 -24.30
N THR A 374 -10.06 8.14 -24.37
CA THR A 374 -9.11 7.95 -25.46
C THR A 374 -7.90 7.10 -25.06
N LEU A 375 -7.69 6.83 -23.76
CA LEU A 375 -6.48 6.23 -23.20
C LEU A 375 -5.18 7.03 -23.42
N GLU A 376 -5.30 8.23 -23.94
CA GLU A 376 -4.16 9.11 -24.11
C GLU A 376 -3.68 9.65 -22.77
N ASN A 377 -2.38 9.67 -22.60
CA ASN A 377 -1.75 10.34 -21.46
C ASN A 377 -1.64 11.84 -21.76
N LEU A 378 -2.43 12.61 -21.05
CA LEU A 378 -2.35 14.06 -21.12
C LEU A 378 -1.24 14.56 -20.20
N ALA A 379 -0.32 15.38 -20.75
CA ALA A 379 0.68 16.05 -19.95
C ALA A 379 0.03 17.20 -19.16
N ARG A 380 -0.07 17.04 -17.84
CA ARG A 380 -0.60 18.04 -16.90
C ARG A 380 0.22 18.04 -15.61
N ASP A 381 0.19 19.15 -14.91
CA ASP A 381 0.87 19.33 -13.62
C ASP A 381 -0.01 19.01 -12.40
N ARG A 382 -1.31 18.78 -12.61
CA ARG A 382 -2.32 18.51 -11.59
C ARG A 382 -3.34 17.48 -12.05
N VAL A 383 -4.05 16.87 -11.08
CA VAL A 383 -5.09 15.88 -11.34
C VAL A 383 -6.43 16.42 -10.87
N HIS A 384 -7.40 16.47 -11.76
CA HIS A 384 -8.75 16.93 -11.44
C HIS A 384 -9.62 15.82 -10.87
N ARG A 385 -10.75 16.21 -10.32
CA ARG A 385 -11.72 15.28 -9.73
C ARG A 385 -12.16 14.23 -10.75
N HIS A 386 -12.19 12.97 -10.32
CA HIS A 386 -12.54 11.78 -11.09
C HIS A 386 -11.53 11.38 -12.18
N GLU A 387 -10.38 12.01 -12.20
CA GLU A 387 -9.28 11.60 -13.07
C GLU A 387 -8.40 10.55 -12.40
N VAL A 388 -7.75 9.77 -13.24
CA VAL A 388 -6.69 8.84 -12.87
C VAL A 388 -5.39 9.33 -13.45
N ALA A 389 -4.34 9.29 -12.63
CA ALA A 389 -3.03 9.77 -13.08
C ALA A 389 -1.90 8.90 -12.51
N GLY A 390 -0.88 8.71 -13.32
CA GLY A 390 0.43 8.32 -12.84
C GLY A 390 1.08 9.50 -12.13
N CYS A 391 1.54 9.28 -10.90
CA CYS A 391 2.10 10.34 -10.07
C CYS A 391 3.38 9.89 -9.39
N VAL A 392 4.27 10.84 -9.15
CA VAL A 392 5.35 10.70 -8.17
C VAL A 392 4.93 11.43 -6.90
N LEU A 393 4.88 10.69 -5.80
CA LEU A 393 4.52 11.20 -4.49
C LEU A 393 5.76 11.30 -3.61
N ARG A 394 6.02 12.48 -3.04
CA ARG A 394 7.08 12.70 -2.07
C ARG A 394 6.51 12.66 -0.66
N LEU A 395 7.10 11.84 0.20
CA LEU A 395 6.68 11.65 1.59
C LEU A 395 7.60 12.42 2.55
N ASP A 396 7.05 12.89 3.67
CA ASP A 396 7.84 13.53 4.74
C ASP A 396 8.73 12.53 5.48
N ARG A 397 8.40 11.24 5.41
CA ARG A 397 9.20 10.15 5.97
C ARG A 397 9.03 8.89 5.14
N PRO A 398 10.05 8.02 5.07
CA PRO A 398 9.94 6.75 4.36
C PRO A 398 8.83 5.87 4.95
N ILE A 399 8.16 5.12 4.08
CA ILE A 399 7.18 4.10 4.46
C ILE A 399 7.57 2.78 3.78
N ALA A 400 7.33 1.67 4.47
CA ALA A 400 7.46 0.34 3.89
C ALA A 400 6.21 -0.01 3.08
N PHE A 401 6.40 -0.71 1.96
CA PHE A 401 5.30 -1.15 1.09
C PHE A 401 5.76 -2.28 0.17
N ASP A 402 4.83 -3.01 -0.40
CA ASP A 402 5.08 -3.83 -1.58
C ASP A 402 4.41 -3.16 -2.80
N PRO A 403 5.00 -3.22 -4.00
CA PRO A 403 4.30 -2.86 -5.23
C PRO A 403 3.01 -3.67 -5.35
N ALA A 404 1.93 -3.04 -5.82
CA ALA A 404 0.59 -3.63 -5.79
C ALA A 404 0.45 -4.88 -6.70
N ASP A 405 1.30 -5.02 -7.71
CA ASP A 405 1.40 -6.21 -8.55
C ASP A 405 1.99 -7.41 -7.82
N ARG A 406 2.83 -7.18 -6.80
CA ARG A 406 3.39 -8.20 -5.92
C ARG A 406 2.46 -8.55 -4.76
N LEU A 407 1.99 -7.53 -4.03
CA LEU A 407 1.12 -7.70 -2.88
C LEU A 407 0.19 -6.49 -2.72
N ALA A 408 -1.06 -6.67 -3.13
CA ALA A 408 -2.05 -5.60 -3.15
C ALA A 408 -2.37 -5.07 -1.75
N GLU A 409 -2.31 -5.91 -0.72
CA GLU A 409 -2.65 -5.59 0.67
C GLU A 409 -1.75 -4.50 1.27
N THR A 410 -0.49 -4.46 0.86
CA THR A 410 0.50 -3.47 1.31
C THR A 410 0.88 -2.45 0.24
N GLY A 411 0.30 -2.58 -0.97
CA GLY A 411 0.50 -1.67 -2.10
C GLY A 411 -0.61 -0.65 -2.33
N ARG A 412 -1.70 -0.69 -1.56
CA ARG A 412 -2.84 0.23 -1.68
C ARG A 412 -2.78 1.33 -0.64
N PHE A 413 -3.19 2.53 -1.04
CA PHE A 413 -3.19 3.68 -0.13
C PHE A 413 -4.41 4.57 -0.34
N VAL A 414 -4.66 5.42 0.65
CA VAL A 414 -5.60 6.54 0.55
C VAL A 414 -4.90 7.86 0.78
N LEU A 415 -5.36 8.90 0.06
CA LEU A 415 -4.94 10.29 0.24
C LEU A 415 -6.02 11.05 0.98
N VAL A 416 -5.61 11.80 1.98
CA VAL A 416 -6.48 12.60 2.83
C VAL A 416 -6.11 14.07 2.67
N ASP A 417 -7.11 14.90 2.36
CA ASP A 417 -7.02 16.34 2.31
C ASP A 417 -7.77 16.93 3.52
N GLY A 418 -7.02 17.54 4.44
CA GLY A 418 -7.59 17.93 5.72
C GLY A 418 -8.12 16.73 6.51
N TYR A 419 -9.43 16.56 6.55
CA TYR A 419 -10.11 15.47 7.25
C TYR A 419 -10.86 14.52 6.31
N GLU A 420 -10.96 14.85 5.01
CA GLU A 420 -11.70 14.06 4.03
C GLU A 420 -10.77 13.15 3.23
N ILE A 421 -11.24 11.94 2.92
CA ILE A 421 -10.58 11.09 1.93
C ILE A 421 -10.79 11.74 0.56
N ALA A 422 -9.72 12.24 -0.02
CA ALA A 422 -9.73 12.97 -1.29
C ALA A 422 -9.24 12.14 -2.48
N GLY A 423 -8.68 10.96 -2.24
CA GLY A 423 -8.22 10.07 -3.29
C GLY A 423 -7.67 8.78 -2.73
N GLY A 424 -7.21 7.95 -3.62
CA GLY A 424 -6.53 6.71 -3.30
C GLY A 424 -5.82 6.16 -4.52
N GLY A 425 -5.10 5.07 -4.35
CA GLY A 425 -4.38 4.49 -5.45
C GLY A 425 -3.58 3.26 -5.07
N ILE A 426 -2.75 2.88 -6.01
CA ILE A 426 -1.81 1.77 -5.86
C ILE A 426 -0.38 2.27 -6.05
N ILE A 427 0.54 1.70 -5.28
CA ILE A 427 1.97 1.94 -5.44
C ILE A 427 2.49 0.98 -6.51
N THR A 428 3.09 1.54 -7.55
CA THR A 428 3.69 0.76 -8.64
C THR A 428 5.19 0.54 -8.44
N GLY A 429 5.81 1.32 -7.56
CA GLY A 429 7.23 1.18 -7.22
C GLY A 429 7.78 2.35 -6.43
N ALA A 430 9.05 2.28 -6.10
CA ALA A 430 9.80 3.43 -5.60
C ALA A 430 10.13 4.38 -6.76
N ALA A 431 10.09 5.69 -6.48
CA ALA A 431 10.48 6.70 -7.47
C ALA A 431 11.94 7.14 -7.31
N ASP A 432 12.57 6.77 -6.21
CA ASP A 432 13.99 7.01 -6.03
C ASP A 432 14.75 6.19 -7.09
N GLU A 433 15.54 6.85 -7.88
CA GLU A 433 16.39 6.27 -8.92
C GLU A 433 17.46 5.34 -8.35
N SER A 434 17.58 5.28 -7.05
CA SER A 434 18.53 4.42 -6.41
C SER A 434 17.88 3.08 -6.09
N ASP A 435 18.39 2.08 -6.67
CA ASP A 435 18.78 0.77 -6.18
C ASP A 435 19.16 0.79 -4.65
N MET A 436 19.08 1.97 -4.02
CA MET A 436 19.50 2.26 -2.65
C MET A 436 18.66 1.51 -1.62
N GLY A 437 17.33 1.55 -1.72
CA GLY A 437 16.45 0.88 -0.76
C GLY A 437 16.62 -0.63 -0.82
N GLU A 438 16.77 -1.19 -2.01
CA GLU A 438 17.05 -2.62 -2.20
C GLU A 438 18.47 -2.98 -1.74
N LYS A 439 19.47 -2.13 -2.02
CA LYS A 439 20.84 -2.30 -1.53
C LYS A 439 20.94 -2.25 -0.02
N LEU A 440 20.26 -1.29 0.63
CA LEU A 440 20.22 -1.19 2.09
C LEU A 440 19.52 -2.40 2.71
N LEU A 441 18.40 -2.83 2.16
CA LEU A 441 17.71 -4.02 2.62
C LEU A 441 18.55 -5.27 2.47
N ARG A 442 19.22 -5.45 1.32
CA ARG A 442 20.16 -6.56 1.09
C ARG A 442 21.33 -6.51 2.07
N ARG A 443 21.87 -5.30 2.36
CA ARG A 443 22.91 -5.09 3.36
C ARG A 443 22.41 -5.56 4.73
N ASP A 444 21.26 -5.07 5.17
CA ASP A 444 20.73 -5.36 6.50
C ASP A 444 20.42 -6.85 6.70
N ILE A 445 19.99 -7.54 5.65
CA ILE A 445 19.79 -8.99 5.68
C ILE A 445 21.12 -9.75 5.78
N LYS A 446 22.16 -9.27 5.05
CA LYS A 446 23.47 -9.91 5.00
C LYS A 446 24.43 -9.44 6.11
N TRP A 447 24.02 -8.45 6.93
CA TRP A 447 24.86 -7.94 8.00
C TRP A 447 25.23 -9.03 8.99
N ILE A 448 26.51 -9.32 9.10
CA ILE A 448 27.02 -10.31 10.05
C ILE A 448 27.03 -9.67 11.42
N LYS A 449 26.14 -10.16 12.29
CA LYS A 449 26.07 -9.67 13.67
C LYS A 449 27.34 -10.05 14.44
N SER A 450 27.89 -9.09 15.18
CA SER A 450 28.97 -9.35 16.12
C SER A 450 28.50 -10.30 17.23
N GLY A 451 29.40 -11.09 17.79
CA GLY A 451 29.12 -11.88 19.02
C GLY A 451 28.88 -11.00 20.25
N VAL A 452 29.18 -9.68 20.16
CA VAL A 452 28.93 -8.70 21.21
C VAL A 452 27.81 -7.78 20.75
N THR A 453 26.72 -7.71 21.51
CA THR A 453 25.56 -6.88 21.18
C THR A 453 25.81 -5.39 21.43
N ALA A 454 25.04 -4.52 20.75
CA ALA A 454 25.08 -3.07 21.00
C ALA A 454 24.82 -2.73 22.49
N ALA A 455 23.86 -3.39 23.12
CA ALA A 455 23.56 -3.20 24.55
C ALA A 455 24.71 -3.63 25.48
N GLN A 456 25.47 -4.67 25.10
CA GLN A 456 26.68 -5.06 25.85
C GLN A 456 27.78 -4.02 25.70
N ARG A 457 27.98 -3.46 24.50
CA ARG A 457 28.95 -2.37 24.27
C ARG A 457 28.55 -1.11 25.02
N GLU A 458 27.27 -0.70 24.94
CA GLU A 458 26.72 0.44 25.67
C GLU A 458 26.96 0.33 27.17
N ARG A 459 26.68 -0.84 27.75
CA ARG A 459 26.93 -1.11 29.16
C ARG A 459 28.42 -1.09 29.52
N TYR A 460 29.26 -1.65 28.63
CA TYR A 460 30.70 -1.75 28.92
C TYR A 460 31.42 -0.42 28.73
N TYR A 461 31.06 0.34 27.67
CA TYR A 461 31.65 1.63 27.38
C TYR A 461 31.02 2.79 28.17
N GLY A 462 29.89 2.56 28.82
CA GLY A 462 29.11 3.60 29.51
C GLY A 462 28.65 4.72 28.59
N GLN A 463 28.38 4.39 27.31
CA GLN A 463 27.95 5.34 26.30
C GLN A 463 27.05 4.68 25.26
N LYS A 464 26.14 5.47 24.70
CA LYS A 464 25.32 5.09 23.55
C LYS A 464 26.04 5.47 22.26
N ALA A 465 26.10 4.55 21.29
CA ALA A 465 26.69 4.85 19.98
C ALA A 465 25.84 5.89 19.25
N GLN A 466 26.49 6.94 18.72
CA GLN A 466 25.79 8.06 18.10
C GLN A 466 26.59 8.68 16.97
N LEU A 467 25.91 9.07 15.87
CA LEU A 467 26.48 9.89 14.80
C LEU A 467 26.12 11.35 15.06
N VAL A 468 27.13 12.19 15.26
CA VAL A 468 26.98 13.64 15.40
C VAL A 468 27.42 14.30 14.07
N VAL A 469 26.46 14.89 13.36
CA VAL A 469 26.70 15.57 12.09
C VAL A 469 26.68 17.07 12.30
N ILE A 470 27.83 17.72 12.25
CA ILE A 470 27.95 19.18 12.35
C ILE A 470 28.00 19.76 10.95
N THR A 471 26.95 20.49 10.58
CA THR A 471 26.84 21.18 9.29
C THR A 471 26.49 22.65 9.51
N GLY A 472 26.45 23.46 8.48
CA GLY A 472 26.09 24.87 8.60
C GLY A 472 26.86 25.74 7.62
N GLU A 473 26.86 27.04 7.86
CA GLU A 473 27.43 28.07 7.00
C GLU A 473 28.93 27.84 6.74
N ALA A 474 29.40 28.20 5.54
CA ALA A 474 30.78 27.94 5.11
C ALA A 474 31.83 28.58 6.03
N GLU A 475 31.50 29.74 6.61
CA GLU A 475 32.42 30.53 7.44
C GLU A 475 32.54 30.06 8.91
N THR A 476 31.70 29.10 9.34
CA THR A 476 31.76 28.57 10.70
C THR A 476 32.89 27.56 10.84
N ASP A 477 33.65 27.62 11.96
CA ASP A 477 34.79 26.74 12.22
C ASP A 477 34.35 25.37 12.78
N LYS A 478 33.55 24.66 12.00
CA LYS A 478 33.01 23.32 12.31
C LYS A 478 34.11 22.29 12.62
N LYS A 479 35.28 22.41 11.93
CA LYS A 479 36.39 21.47 12.11
C LYS A 479 37.03 21.62 13.47
N SER A 480 37.24 22.85 13.94
CA SER A 480 37.76 23.09 15.29
C SER A 480 36.76 22.68 16.36
N ALA A 481 35.46 22.97 16.14
CA ALA A 481 34.40 22.51 17.03
C ALA A 481 34.38 20.97 17.17
N ALA A 482 34.46 20.25 16.06
CA ALA A 482 34.49 18.79 16.05
C ALA A 482 35.70 18.22 16.78
N ARG A 483 36.90 18.79 16.60
CA ARG A 483 38.11 18.38 17.31
C ARG A 483 38.03 18.67 18.82
N LYS A 484 37.47 19.82 19.21
CA LYS A 484 37.25 20.14 20.62
C LYS A 484 36.26 19.18 21.24
N LEU A 485 35.14 18.92 20.58
CA LEU A 485 34.15 17.96 21.03
C LEU A 485 34.74 16.54 21.19
N GLU A 486 35.52 16.07 20.22
CA GLU A 486 36.23 14.79 20.31
C GLU A 486 37.10 14.73 21.56
N LYS A 487 37.89 15.80 21.81
CA LYS A 487 38.75 15.88 23.00
C LYS A 487 37.94 15.90 24.30
N MET A 488 36.87 16.68 24.37
CA MET A 488 36.00 16.74 25.54
C MET A 488 35.36 15.37 25.86
N LEU A 489 34.92 14.67 24.85
CA LEU A 489 34.35 13.31 24.97
C LEU A 489 35.42 12.32 25.45
N LEU A 490 36.64 12.37 24.90
CA LEU A 490 37.74 11.52 25.28
C LEU A 490 38.17 11.80 26.74
N ASP A 491 38.31 13.08 27.13
CA ASP A 491 38.66 13.50 28.49
C ASP A 491 37.61 13.05 29.54
N SER A 492 36.37 12.84 29.07
CA SER A 492 35.26 12.30 29.88
C SER A 492 35.15 10.77 29.83
N GLY A 493 36.17 10.09 29.27
CA GLY A 493 36.21 8.62 29.19
C GLY A 493 35.31 8.01 28.11
N LYS A 494 34.85 8.80 27.13
CA LYS A 494 34.04 8.31 26.01
C LYS A 494 34.89 7.91 24.82
N ILE A 495 34.44 6.92 24.05
CA ILE A 495 35.07 6.47 22.82
C ILE A 495 34.45 7.27 21.67
N ALA A 496 35.12 8.33 21.29
CA ALA A 496 34.70 9.20 20.19
C ALA A 496 35.76 9.23 19.08
N TYR A 497 35.30 9.47 17.85
CA TYR A 497 36.19 9.62 16.71
C TYR A 497 35.68 10.72 15.77
N TYR A 498 36.57 11.67 15.43
CA TYR A 498 36.30 12.69 14.44
C TYR A 498 36.74 12.24 13.05
N LEU A 499 35.76 12.03 12.17
CA LEU A 499 35.99 11.72 10.77
C LEU A 499 35.91 13.00 9.93
N GLY A 500 37.06 13.56 9.57
CA GLY A 500 37.10 14.68 8.65
C GLY A 500 36.70 14.26 7.23
N ILE A 501 35.94 15.11 6.53
CA ILE A 501 35.48 14.83 5.17
C ILE A 501 36.65 14.57 4.19
N GLY A 502 37.84 15.17 4.43
CA GLY A 502 39.02 14.91 3.65
C GLY A 502 39.51 13.46 3.74
N ASN A 503 39.38 12.83 4.90
CA ASN A 503 39.76 11.42 5.07
C ASN A 503 38.81 10.49 4.28
N LEU A 504 37.54 10.88 4.13
CA LEU A 504 36.62 10.18 3.27
C LEU A 504 36.98 10.38 1.80
N LEU A 505 37.08 11.62 1.33
CA LEU A 505 37.31 11.96 -0.07
C LEU A 505 38.64 11.40 -0.64
N TYR A 506 39.71 11.45 0.15
CA TYR A 506 41.03 10.95 -0.28
C TYR A 506 41.34 9.51 0.14
N GLY A 507 40.48 8.94 0.96
CA GLY A 507 40.56 7.54 1.43
C GLY A 507 39.53 6.65 0.79
N VAL A 508 38.36 6.52 1.45
CA VAL A 508 37.31 5.59 1.05
C VAL A 508 36.70 5.93 -0.30
N ASP A 509 36.67 7.20 -0.67
CA ASP A 509 36.07 7.72 -1.90
C ASP A 509 37.10 8.07 -3.00
N ALA A 510 38.33 7.65 -2.84
CA ALA A 510 39.44 8.00 -3.78
C ALA A 510 39.22 7.47 -5.21
N ASP A 511 38.31 6.51 -5.38
CA ASP A 511 37.91 5.96 -6.68
C ASP A 511 36.84 6.79 -7.41
N ILE A 512 36.20 7.73 -6.71
CA ILE A 512 35.19 8.61 -7.31
C ILE A 512 35.89 9.74 -8.03
N LYS A 513 35.80 9.74 -9.37
CA LYS A 513 36.44 10.75 -10.23
C LYS A 513 35.41 11.73 -10.76
N SER A 514 35.70 13.02 -10.61
CA SER A 514 34.86 14.12 -11.09
C SER A 514 34.77 14.14 -12.62
N ALA A 515 33.56 14.00 -13.15
CA ALA A 515 33.21 14.30 -14.52
C ALA A 515 32.31 15.55 -14.55
N ASP A 516 31.71 15.99 -15.51
CA ASP A 516 30.93 17.19 -15.75
C ASP A 516 29.88 17.58 -14.63
N SER A 517 29.15 18.67 -14.79
CA SER A 517 28.28 19.25 -13.75
C SER A 517 27.12 18.35 -13.27
N MET A 518 26.68 17.39 -14.10
CA MET A 518 25.66 16.40 -13.74
C MET A 518 26.27 15.27 -12.89
N GLY A 519 27.51 14.91 -13.17
CA GLY A 519 28.29 13.94 -12.38
C GLY A 519 28.56 14.41 -10.95
N ARG A 520 28.73 15.71 -10.70
CA ARG A 520 28.99 16.23 -9.34
C ARG A 520 27.85 15.97 -8.34
N ALA A 521 26.60 15.99 -8.76
CA ALA A 521 25.47 15.68 -7.89
C ALA A 521 25.39 14.19 -7.55
N GLU A 522 25.71 13.32 -8.50
CA GLU A 522 25.80 11.86 -8.28
C GLU A 522 26.98 11.50 -7.39
N GLU A 523 28.15 12.11 -7.62
CA GLU A 523 29.33 11.95 -6.77
C GLU A 523 29.03 12.34 -5.32
N ARG A 524 28.40 13.50 -5.11
CA ARG A 524 28.05 13.97 -3.78
C ARG A 524 27.08 13.00 -3.08
N ARG A 525 26.10 12.45 -3.81
CA ARG A 525 25.21 11.41 -3.28
C ARG A 525 25.96 10.14 -2.88
N GLU A 526 26.92 9.71 -3.70
CA GLU A 526 27.73 8.52 -3.40
C GLU A 526 28.65 8.74 -2.19
N HIS A 527 29.25 9.94 -2.05
CA HIS A 527 29.99 10.32 -0.86
C HIS A 527 29.13 10.23 0.42
N ILE A 528 27.91 10.77 0.37
CA ILE A 528 26.98 10.71 1.49
C ILE A 528 26.56 9.26 1.79
N ARG A 529 26.34 8.45 0.76
CA ARG A 529 26.03 7.04 0.93
C ARG A 529 27.18 6.29 1.63
N ARG A 530 28.41 6.44 1.16
CA ARG A 530 29.58 5.77 1.75
C ARG A 530 29.85 6.26 3.17
N LEU A 531 29.66 7.55 3.43
CA LEU A 531 29.72 8.11 4.78
C LEU A 531 28.73 7.42 5.71
N GLY A 532 27.48 7.25 5.24
CA GLY A 532 26.45 6.55 6.01
C GLY A 532 26.81 5.09 6.33
N GLU A 533 27.36 4.36 5.35
CA GLU A 533 27.78 2.96 5.56
C GLU A 533 28.94 2.86 6.57
N LEU A 534 29.94 3.74 6.45
CA LEU A 534 31.04 3.80 7.39
C LEU A 534 30.56 4.17 8.79
N SER A 535 29.64 5.14 8.88
CA SER A 535 29.00 5.51 10.15
C SER A 535 28.30 4.32 10.79
N ASN A 536 27.58 3.52 10.01
CA ASN A 536 26.88 2.35 10.52
C ASN A 536 27.84 1.32 11.14
N VAL A 537 29.01 1.09 10.51
CA VAL A 537 30.06 0.21 11.05
C VAL A 537 30.63 0.76 12.37
N MET A 538 30.91 2.06 12.42
CA MET A 538 31.47 2.70 13.62
C MET A 538 30.48 2.70 14.79
N LEU A 539 29.19 2.87 14.49
CA LEU A 539 28.12 2.79 15.50
C LEU A 539 27.92 1.36 16.01
N ASP A 540 28.00 0.37 15.12
CA ASP A 540 27.95 -1.05 15.53
C ASP A 540 29.13 -1.39 16.46
N ALA A 541 30.29 -0.75 16.26
CA ALA A 541 31.44 -0.86 17.15
C ALA A 541 31.25 -0.17 18.52
N GLY A 542 30.17 0.63 18.71
CA GLY A 542 29.86 1.32 19.97
C GLY A 542 30.44 2.73 20.09
N ASN A 543 30.96 3.32 19.01
CA ASN A 543 31.63 4.61 19.02
C ASN A 543 30.63 5.78 18.88
N ILE A 544 31.04 6.94 19.41
CA ILE A 544 30.45 8.23 19.06
C ILE A 544 31.25 8.76 17.83
N LEU A 545 30.60 8.83 16.68
CA LEU A 545 31.24 9.33 15.46
C LEU A 545 30.85 10.77 15.20
N ILE A 546 31.83 11.65 15.09
CA ILE A 546 31.65 13.08 14.78
C ILE A 546 32.03 13.32 13.32
N VAL A 547 31.17 13.95 12.56
CA VAL A 547 31.40 14.25 11.13
C VAL A 547 31.12 15.72 10.88
N THR A 548 31.92 16.36 10.06
CA THR A 548 31.66 17.73 9.59
C THR A 548 31.39 17.77 8.11
N ALA A 549 30.37 18.50 7.70
CA ALA A 549 30.04 18.74 6.30
C ALA A 549 29.64 20.20 6.07
N ASN A 550 29.90 20.74 4.89
CA ASN A 550 29.44 22.06 4.52
C ASN A 550 28.03 21.94 3.91
N GLU A 551 27.10 22.75 4.40
CA GLU A 551 25.75 22.96 3.85
C GLU A 551 25.11 21.66 3.33
N LEU A 552 24.87 20.71 4.24
CA LEU A 552 24.13 19.50 3.87
C LEU A 552 22.69 19.85 3.47
N LEU A 553 22.30 19.34 2.34
CA LEU A 553 20.92 19.48 1.84
C LEU A 553 19.97 18.53 2.60
N ALA A 554 18.69 18.88 2.61
CA ALA A 554 17.67 18.08 3.32
C ALA A 554 17.61 16.62 2.82
N ASP A 555 17.74 16.40 1.50
CA ASP A 555 17.77 15.06 0.89
C ASP A 555 19.03 14.26 1.23
N GLU A 556 20.15 14.94 1.47
CA GLU A 556 21.39 14.32 1.92
C GLU A 556 21.31 13.86 3.37
N LEU A 557 20.71 14.68 4.25
CA LEU A 557 20.41 14.30 5.63
C LEU A 557 19.42 13.15 5.71
N ASP A 558 18.38 13.17 4.88
CA ASP A 558 17.44 12.06 4.78
C ASP A 558 18.13 10.78 4.31
N THR A 559 19.10 10.89 3.39
CA THR A 559 19.91 9.76 2.94
C THR A 559 20.73 9.18 4.09
N LEU A 560 21.42 10.02 4.87
CA LEU A 560 22.17 9.57 6.06
C LEU A 560 21.25 8.91 7.10
N ARG A 561 20.10 9.51 7.40
CA ARG A 561 19.10 8.96 8.34
C ARG A 561 18.47 7.65 7.87
N ARG A 562 18.44 7.39 6.56
CA ARG A 562 18.00 6.11 5.99
C ARG A 562 19.06 5.02 6.12
N ILE A 563 20.34 5.37 5.95
CA ILE A 563 21.45 4.42 6.00
C ILE A 563 21.81 4.09 7.44
N VAL A 564 21.80 5.09 8.30
CA VAL A 564 22.05 4.97 9.74
C VAL A 564 20.69 5.01 10.47
N THR A 565 20.49 4.16 11.46
CA THR A 565 19.25 4.14 12.23
C THR A 565 18.94 5.55 12.78
N SER A 566 17.76 6.08 12.50
CA SER A 566 17.38 7.48 12.78
C SER A 566 17.58 7.92 14.22
N ASP A 567 17.40 6.99 15.17
CA ASP A 567 17.53 7.26 16.62
C ASP A 567 18.99 7.42 17.07
N SER A 568 19.96 7.15 16.18
CA SER A 568 21.39 7.25 16.45
C SER A 568 22.07 8.42 15.73
N VAL A 569 21.29 9.29 15.08
CA VAL A 569 21.81 10.45 14.33
C VAL A 569 21.39 11.73 15.03
N MET A 570 22.37 12.53 15.43
CA MET A 570 22.19 13.89 15.93
C MET A 570 22.69 14.87 14.87
N THR A 571 21.87 15.80 14.46
CA THR A 571 22.18 16.80 13.46
C THR A 571 22.29 18.19 14.08
N VAL A 572 23.41 18.87 13.83
CA VAL A 572 23.71 20.18 14.39
C VAL A 572 23.94 21.18 13.26
N TRP A 573 23.19 22.27 13.31
CA TRP A 573 23.43 23.41 12.44
C TRP A 573 24.29 24.47 13.15
N ALA A 574 25.42 24.81 12.57
CA ALA A 574 26.30 25.87 13.04
C ALA A 574 26.10 27.13 12.17
N GLY A 575 25.56 28.18 12.76
CA GLY A 575 25.25 29.46 12.09
C GLY A 575 23.93 30.08 12.55
N THR A 576 23.61 31.24 11.96
CA THR A 576 22.42 32.04 12.35
C THR A 576 21.12 31.44 11.82
N GLU A 577 20.00 31.80 12.48
CA GLU A 577 18.67 31.15 12.33
C GLU A 577 18.01 31.31 10.95
N ASP A 578 18.55 32.15 10.06
CA ASP A 578 17.85 32.66 8.87
C ASP A 578 18.14 31.93 7.57
N ARG A 579 18.28 30.62 7.53
CA ARG A 579 18.26 29.90 6.21
C ARG A 579 17.74 28.46 6.25
N ARG A 580 16.43 28.25 6.01
CA ARG A 580 15.85 27.19 5.16
C ARG A 580 15.80 25.73 5.59
N ILE A 581 16.28 25.29 6.74
CA ILE A 581 16.17 23.88 7.13
C ILE A 581 15.60 23.78 8.55
N ARG A 582 14.34 23.38 8.68
CA ARG A 582 13.58 23.28 9.95
C ARG A 582 13.77 21.98 10.71
N ASP A 583 14.67 21.10 10.28
CA ASP A 583 14.74 19.72 10.78
C ASP A 583 16.11 19.34 11.40
N PHE A 584 16.83 20.28 12.01
CA PHE A 584 18.01 19.98 12.81
C PHE A 584 17.63 19.74 14.29
N ASP A 585 18.33 18.79 14.91
CA ASP A 585 18.12 18.47 16.32
C ASP A 585 18.69 19.56 17.23
N LEU A 586 19.68 20.30 16.76
CA LEU A 586 20.33 21.38 17.48
C LEU A 586 20.74 22.53 16.55
N LEU A 587 20.50 23.75 16.98
CA LEU A 587 20.91 24.98 16.30
C LEU A 587 21.86 25.74 17.22
N VAL A 588 23.08 26.04 16.75
CA VAL A 588 24.09 26.71 17.57
C VAL A 588 24.68 27.86 16.78
N ASP A 589 24.47 29.08 17.28
CA ASP A 589 25.14 30.28 16.83
C ASP A 589 26.27 30.61 17.80
N GLY A 590 27.52 30.60 17.31
CA GLY A 590 28.67 30.86 18.16
C GLY A 590 30.00 30.32 17.61
N GLY A 591 31.05 30.56 18.40
CA GLY A 591 32.40 30.05 18.07
C GLY A 591 32.55 28.55 18.25
N ALA A 592 33.69 28.02 17.80
CA ALA A 592 33.97 26.57 17.85
C ALA A 592 33.89 25.99 19.29
N GLU A 593 34.11 26.80 20.32
CA GLU A 593 34.05 26.41 21.72
C GLU A 593 32.61 26.25 22.21
N ASP A 594 31.77 27.21 21.85
CA ASP A 594 30.35 27.19 22.17
C ASP A 594 29.63 26.01 21.53
N ILE A 595 29.92 25.77 20.24
CA ILE A 595 29.35 24.64 19.47
C ILE A 595 29.75 23.32 20.14
N ALA A 596 31.02 23.13 20.50
CA ALA A 596 31.48 21.89 21.11
C ALA A 596 30.85 21.67 22.51
N SER A 597 30.73 22.72 23.33
CA SER A 597 30.16 22.64 24.66
C SER A 597 28.67 22.30 24.64
N VAL A 598 27.90 22.96 23.78
CA VAL A 598 26.45 22.71 23.65
C VAL A 598 26.17 21.28 23.17
N ILE A 599 26.96 20.78 22.20
CA ILE A 599 26.81 19.40 21.75
C ILE A 599 27.20 18.41 22.84
N PHE A 600 28.30 18.70 23.57
CA PHE A 600 28.76 17.87 24.67
C PHE A 600 27.70 17.70 25.75
N GLU A 601 27.10 18.80 26.21
CA GLU A 601 26.03 18.75 27.19
C GLU A 601 24.84 17.92 26.70
N LYS A 602 24.47 18.05 25.43
CA LYS A 602 23.36 17.30 24.83
C LYS A 602 23.64 15.80 24.73
N VAL A 603 24.85 15.40 24.33
CA VAL A 603 25.30 13.99 24.26
C VAL A 603 25.31 13.32 25.66
N PHE A 604 25.57 14.09 26.74
CA PHE A 604 25.55 13.57 28.10
C PHE A 604 24.17 13.56 28.75
N SER A 605 23.23 14.37 28.26
CA SER A 605 21.88 14.47 28.81
C SER A 605 20.94 13.37 28.34
N GLU A 606 21.33 12.61 27.36
CA GLU A 606 20.63 11.44 26.81
C GLU A 606 21.34 10.13 27.18
#